data_985f6e7df8af68aaafa9fec6ff62ecfd
#
_entry.id   985f6e7df8af68aaafa9fec6ff62ecfd
#
_cell.length_a   1.000
_cell.length_b   1.000
_cell.length_c   1.000
_cell.angle_alpha   90.00
_cell.angle_beta   90.00
_cell.angle_gamma   90.00
#
_symmetry.space_group_name_H-M   'P 1'
#
loop_
_entity.id
_entity.type
_entity.pdbx_description
1 polymer ?
#
loop_
_entity_poly.entity_id
_entity_poly.type
_entity_poly.pdbx_seq_one_letter_code
_entity_poly.pdbx_strand_id
1 'polypeptide(L)'
;MEEITIKDSLKITPMVVDGVDSTVQLVLNGYLDTYNSPEFQSHVNNLINTGIQCLIFNCNGLNYISSTGIGAFTAFLKLMKSKDGDMALFGLQKKVMEVFQLLGFTKFFKISGDLESSLKLLQGGKIEEQPSNTSVSVFPLIFECPHCGKKLKTAKPGKFRCNGCKEVIVVDENGKAQQA
;
A
#
# COMPACT_ATOMS: atom_id res chain seq x y z
N MET A 1 16.71 15.07 13.90
CA MET A 1 16.28 13.75 14.41
C MET A 1 17.37 12.75 14.05
N GLU A 2 17.79 11.93 15.01
CA GLU A 2 18.90 11.00 14.80
C GLU A 2 18.42 9.66 14.25
N GLU A 3 19.29 8.99 13.50
CA GLU A 3 19.09 7.64 13.01
C GLU A 3 19.15 6.65 14.17
N ILE A 4 18.26 5.68 14.17
CA ILE A 4 18.14 4.66 15.21
C ILE A 4 18.33 3.28 14.58
N THR A 5 19.19 2.46 15.17
CA THR A 5 19.35 1.06 14.79
C THR A 5 18.81 0.18 15.92
N ILE A 6 17.85 -0.68 15.63
CA ILE A 6 17.22 -1.58 16.57
C ILE A 6 17.76 -3.00 16.35
N LYS A 7 18.42 -3.55 17.35
CA LYS A 7 18.93 -4.95 17.37
C LYS A 7 19.71 -5.34 16.11
N ASP A 8 20.49 -4.40 15.55
CA ASP A 8 21.29 -4.58 14.35
C ASP A 8 20.52 -5.12 13.10
N SER A 9 19.20 -5.16 13.18
CA SER A 9 18.35 -5.74 12.16
C SER A 9 17.39 -4.76 11.49
N LEU A 10 17.03 -3.67 12.18
CA LEU A 10 16.15 -2.63 11.65
C LEU A 10 16.78 -1.25 11.89
N LYS A 11 16.95 -0.51 10.83
CA LYS A 11 17.42 0.87 10.84
C LYS A 11 16.28 1.81 10.50
N ILE A 12 16.11 2.86 11.30
CA ILE A 12 15.07 3.88 11.15
C ILE A 12 15.75 5.22 11.02
N THR A 13 15.52 5.89 9.91
CA THR A 13 16.03 7.25 9.68
C THR A 13 14.86 8.21 9.58
N PRO A 14 14.62 9.05 10.61
CA PRO A 14 13.58 10.08 10.53
C PRO A 14 14.05 11.24 9.67
N MET A 15 13.16 11.70 8.79
CA MET A 15 13.39 12.85 7.89
C MET A 15 12.20 13.80 7.97
N VAL A 16 12.49 15.10 8.02
CA VAL A 16 11.46 16.13 7.87
C VAL A 16 11.10 16.22 6.39
N VAL A 17 9.83 16.37 6.09
CA VAL A 17 9.36 16.55 4.71
C VAL A 17 9.23 18.05 4.44
N ASP A 18 10.05 18.56 3.53
CA ASP A 18 10.07 19.98 3.18
C ASP A 18 8.72 20.45 2.62
N GLY A 19 8.29 21.63 3.06
CA GLY A 19 7.06 22.26 2.58
C GLY A 19 5.75 21.66 3.13
N VAL A 20 5.81 20.72 4.08
CA VAL A 20 4.60 20.16 4.72
C VAL A 20 4.79 20.11 6.23
N ASP A 21 4.15 21.05 6.92
CA ASP A 21 4.24 21.17 8.37
C ASP A 21 3.75 19.90 9.08
N SER A 22 4.34 19.62 10.23
CA SER A 22 3.96 18.47 11.09
C SER A 22 3.98 17.11 10.40
N THR A 23 4.80 16.97 9.34
CA THR A 23 4.96 15.73 8.58
C THR A 23 6.36 15.15 8.76
N VAL A 24 6.44 13.89 9.13
CA VAL A 24 7.69 13.15 9.28
C VAL A 24 7.67 11.91 8.39
N GLN A 25 8.76 11.71 7.65
CA GLN A 25 9.04 10.47 6.94
C GLN A 25 9.98 9.61 7.78
N LEU A 26 9.65 8.34 7.94
CA LEU A 26 10.53 7.32 8.51
C LEU A 26 11.01 6.38 7.42
N VAL A 27 12.31 6.40 7.14
CA VAL A 27 12.94 5.46 6.21
C VAL A 27 13.29 4.20 6.97
N LEU A 28 12.73 3.07 6.53
CA LEU A 28 12.92 1.76 7.14
C LEU A 28 13.86 0.91 6.29
N ASN A 29 14.94 0.42 6.88
CA ASN A 29 15.88 -0.49 6.23
C ASN A 29 16.10 -1.72 7.10
N GLY A 30 16.00 -2.91 6.51
CA GLY A 30 16.24 -4.18 7.18
C GLY A 30 15.00 -5.03 7.38
N TYR A 31 14.85 -5.58 8.56
CA TYR A 31 13.85 -6.61 8.89
C TYR A 31 13.04 -6.17 10.11
N LEU A 32 11.72 -6.13 9.98
CA LEU A 32 10.81 -5.86 11.12
C LEU A 32 10.21 -7.19 11.59
N ASP A 33 10.85 -7.80 12.55
CA ASP A 33 10.48 -9.09 13.13
C ASP A 33 9.76 -8.96 14.48
N THR A 34 9.46 -10.08 15.11
CA THR A 34 8.78 -10.12 16.41
C THR A 34 9.66 -9.60 17.55
N TYR A 35 10.98 -9.71 17.42
CA TYR A 35 11.92 -9.34 18.49
C TYR A 35 12.22 -7.84 18.54
N ASN A 36 12.23 -7.17 17.39
CA ASN A 36 12.50 -5.74 17.30
C ASN A 36 11.22 -4.86 17.23
N SER A 37 10.07 -5.48 16.94
CA SER A 37 8.77 -4.77 16.84
C SER A 37 8.38 -3.99 18.11
N PRO A 38 8.59 -4.48 19.37
CA PRO A 38 8.24 -3.70 20.56
C PRO A 38 9.05 -2.41 20.69
N GLU A 39 10.35 -2.48 20.41
CA GLU A 39 11.25 -1.32 20.48
C GLU A 39 10.94 -0.33 19.35
N PHE A 40 10.71 -0.84 18.12
CA PHE A 40 10.20 -0.06 16.99
C PHE A 40 8.91 0.68 17.35
N GLN A 41 7.96 -0.01 17.98
CA GLN A 41 6.70 0.58 18.39
C GLN A 41 6.89 1.69 19.42
N SER A 42 7.79 1.50 20.39
CA SER A 42 8.10 2.51 21.40
C SER A 42 8.66 3.78 20.77
N HIS A 43 9.64 3.66 19.87
CA HIS A 43 10.25 4.81 19.21
C HIS A 43 9.25 5.59 18.36
N VAL A 44 8.43 4.89 17.56
CA VAL A 44 7.42 5.55 16.71
C VAL A 44 6.31 6.17 17.54
N ASN A 45 5.85 5.54 18.62
CA ASN A 45 4.86 6.13 19.52
C ASN A 45 5.38 7.42 20.19
N ASN A 46 6.64 7.43 20.62
CA ASN A 46 7.27 8.64 21.16
C ASN A 46 7.27 9.75 20.12
N LEU A 47 7.61 9.45 18.88
CA LEU A 47 7.58 10.42 17.79
C LEU A 47 6.14 10.94 17.53
N ILE A 48 5.15 10.06 17.47
CA ILE A 48 3.74 10.46 17.29
C ILE A 48 3.29 11.39 18.45
N ASN A 49 3.78 11.16 19.67
CA ASN A 49 3.46 11.96 20.84
C ASN A 49 4.09 13.36 20.82
N THR A 50 5.05 13.65 19.95
CA THR A 50 5.58 15.01 19.75
C THR A 50 4.61 15.95 19.04
N GLY A 51 3.46 15.44 18.57
CA GLY A 51 2.41 16.24 17.92
C GLY A 51 2.48 16.28 16.38
N ILE A 52 3.18 15.32 15.76
CA ILE A 52 3.13 15.16 14.30
C ILE A 52 1.72 14.80 13.85
N GLN A 53 1.28 15.35 12.72
CA GLN A 53 -0.04 15.10 12.15
C GLN A 53 0.01 14.13 10.98
N CYS A 54 1.13 14.05 10.28
CA CYS A 54 1.31 13.12 9.17
C CYS A 54 2.58 12.28 9.35
N LEU A 55 2.43 10.96 9.24
CA LEU A 55 3.52 10.01 9.34
C LEU A 55 3.62 9.20 8.05
N ILE A 56 4.77 9.24 7.40
CA ILE A 56 5.00 8.52 6.14
C ILE A 56 6.11 7.49 6.35
N PHE A 57 5.85 6.24 6.02
CA PHE A 57 6.85 5.18 6.05
C PHE A 57 7.39 4.92 4.66
N ASN A 58 8.68 5.14 4.46
CA ASN A 58 9.42 4.69 3.29
C ASN A 58 9.92 3.27 3.55
N CYS A 59 9.30 2.32 2.86
CA CYS A 59 9.57 0.89 3.04
C CYS A 59 10.46 0.29 1.93
N ASN A 60 11.11 1.11 1.10
CA ASN A 60 11.97 0.61 0.02
C ASN A 60 13.09 -0.31 0.51
N GLY A 61 13.61 -0.05 1.71
CA GLY A 61 14.64 -0.88 2.35
C GLY A 61 14.09 -1.96 3.29
N LEU A 62 12.77 -2.07 3.46
CA LEU A 62 12.15 -3.07 4.34
C LEU A 62 12.04 -4.41 3.62
N ASN A 63 12.89 -5.36 3.97
CA ASN A 63 13.02 -6.65 3.30
C ASN A 63 12.07 -7.73 3.86
N TYR A 64 11.61 -7.56 5.09
CA TYR A 64 10.74 -8.51 5.78
C TYR A 64 9.87 -7.80 6.82
N ILE A 65 8.67 -8.30 7.01
CA ILE A 65 7.78 -7.88 8.08
C ILE A 65 7.07 -9.10 8.68
N SER A 66 7.07 -9.19 10.02
CA SER A 66 6.28 -10.17 10.76
C SER A 66 4.85 -9.70 10.98
N SER A 67 3.96 -10.62 11.39
CA SER A 67 2.60 -10.26 11.82
C SER A 67 2.59 -9.28 13.00
N THR A 68 3.56 -9.39 13.92
CA THR A 68 3.75 -8.45 15.03
C THR A 68 4.14 -7.06 14.50
N GLY A 69 5.01 -6.99 13.49
CA GLY A 69 5.37 -5.74 12.81
C GLY A 69 4.17 -5.07 12.14
N ILE A 70 3.33 -5.84 11.47
CA ILE A 70 2.07 -5.30 10.90
C ILE A 70 1.12 -4.82 12.00
N GLY A 71 1.06 -5.53 13.13
CA GLY A 71 0.34 -5.09 14.32
C GLY A 71 0.81 -3.73 14.84
N ALA A 72 2.12 -3.46 14.81
CA ALA A 72 2.67 -2.16 15.16
C ALA A 72 2.17 -1.05 14.23
N PHE A 73 2.19 -1.26 12.91
CA PHE A 73 1.61 -0.28 11.96
C PHE A 73 0.11 -0.03 12.20
N THR A 74 -0.64 -1.07 12.56
CA THR A 74 -2.06 -0.93 12.91
C THR A 74 -2.24 -0.08 14.17
N ALA A 75 -1.38 -0.27 15.18
CA ALA A 75 -1.40 0.54 16.39
C ALA A 75 -1.05 2.00 16.10
N PHE A 76 -0.07 2.27 15.24
CA PHE A 76 0.27 3.64 14.79
C PHE A 76 -0.89 4.31 14.08
N LEU A 77 -1.53 3.62 13.14
CA LEU A 77 -2.69 4.17 12.44
C LEU A 77 -3.81 4.56 13.42
N LYS A 78 -4.10 3.70 14.39
CA LYS A 78 -5.07 3.98 15.45
C LYS A 78 -4.66 5.21 16.28
N LEU A 79 -3.41 5.28 16.70
CA LEU A 79 -2.88 6.39 17.50
C LEU A 79 -2.90 7.70 16.72
N MET A 80 -2.49 7.70 15.45
CA MET A 80 -2.56 8.86 14.57
C MET A 80 -4.00 9.36 14.42
N LYS A 81 -4.94 8.45 14.12
CA LYS A 81 -6.36 8.80 13.99
C LYS A 81 -6.97 9.37 15.28
N SER A 82 -6.55 8.89 16.45
CA SER A 82 -7.01 9.45 17.75
C SER A 82 -6.51 10.87 18.03
N LYS A 83 -5.52 11.33 17.26
CA LYS A 83 -4.92 12.66 17.33
C LYS A 83 -5.23 13.53 16.10
N ASP A 84 -6.27 13.16 15.35
CA ASP A 84 -6.66 13.80 14.08
C ASP A 84 -5.56 13.79 13.01
N GLY A 85 -4.59 12.89 13.15
CA GLY A 85 -3.51 12.65 12.21
C GLY A 85 -3.78 11.51 11.27
N ASP A 86 -2.85 11.28 10.35
CA ASP A 86 -2.93 10.19 9.39
C ASP A 86 -1.55 9.62 9.03
N MET A 87 -1.54 8.45 8.41
CA MET A 87 -0.30 7.83 7.96
C MET A 87 -0.43 7.18 6.59
N ALA A 88 0.70 7.11 5.90
CA ALA A 88 0.83 6.43 4.61
C ALA A 88 2.11 5.59 4.58
N LEU A 89 2.12 4.58 3.70
CA LEU A 89 3.29 3.75 3.41
C LEU A 89 3.60 3.83 1.93
N PHE A 90 4.87 3.82 1.55
CA PHE A 90 5.26 3.69 0.15
C PHE A 90 6.51 2.81 -0.02
N GLY A 91 6.72 2.36 -1.26
CA GLY A 91 7.88 1.57 -1.59
C GLY A 91 7.89 0.16 -0.97
N LEU A 92 6.73 -0.42 -0.68
CA LEU A 92 6.63 -1.79 -0.18
C LEU A 92 7.18 -2.77 -1.21
N GLN A 93 8.20 -3.52 -0.82
CA GLN A 93 8.72 -4.60 -1.66
C GLN A 93 7.65 -5.66 -1.89
N LYS A 94 7.70 -6.36 -3.03
CA LYS A 94 6.71 -7.35 -3.44
C LYS A 94 6.38 -8.37 -2.34
N LYS A 95 7.39 -8.94 -1.70
CA LYS A 95 7.22 -9.91 -0.60
C LYS A 95 6.47 -9.33 0.60
N VAL A 96 6.75 -8.09 0.95
CA VAL A 96 6.09 -7.38 2.06
C VAL A 96 4.65 -7.05 1.67
N MET A 97 4.43 -6.57 0.44
CA MET A 97 3.10 -6.28 -0.09
C MET A 97 2.20 -7.53 -0.12
N GLU A 98 2.74 -8.68 -0.51
CA GLU A 98 2.01 -9.97 -0.50
C GLU A 98 1.49 -10.31 0.90
N VAL A 99 2.27 -10.06 1.96
CA VAL A 99 1.83 -10.27 3.34
C VAL A 99 0.69 -9.31 3.71
N PHE A 100 0.78 -8.03 3.33
CA PHE A 100 -0.31 -7.06 3.54
C PHE A 100 -1.59 -7.47 2.81
N GLN A 101 -1.46 -7.98 1.58
CA GLN A 101 -2.61 -8.45 0.78
C GLN A 101 -3.25 -9.69 1.39
N LEU A 102 -2.46 -10.71 1.75
CA LEU A 102 -2.93 -11.95 2.36
C LEU A 102 -3.71 -11.71 3.65
N LEU A 103 -3.25 -10.77 4.47
CA LEU A 103 -3.89 -10.41 5.73
C LEU A 103 -5.00 -9.36 5.59
N GLY A 104 -5.28 -8.88 4.34
CA GLY A 104 -6.32 -7.91 4.06
C GLY A 104 -6.03 -6.48 4.52
N PHE A 105 -4.80 -6.17 4.90
CA PHE A 105 -4.40 -4.86 5.44
C PHE A 105 -4.30 -3.76 4.39
N THR A 106 -4.21 -4.08 3.10
CA THR A 106 -4.18 -3.09 2.01
C THR A 106 -5.41 -2.19 1.97
N LYS A 107 -6.53 -2.61 2.57
CA LYS A 107 -7.76 -1.81 2.67
C LYS A 107 -7.72 -0.77 3.79
N PHE A 108 -6.83 -0.94 4.75
CA PHE A 108 -6.76 -0.09 5.94
C PHE A 108 -5.67 0.97 5.84
N PHE A 109 -4.62 0.68 5.08
CA PHE A 109 -3.48 1.58 4.94
C PHE A 109 -3.52 2.33 3.62
N LYS A 110 -3.14 3.60 3.65
CA LYS A 110 -2.81 4.38 2.47
C LYS A 110 -1.46 3.93 1.95
N ILE A 111 -1.45 3.20 0.83
CA ILE A 111 -0.23 2.66 0.22
C ILE A 111 -0.04 3.30 -1.15
N SER A 112 1.16 3.75 -1.44
CA SER A 112 1.52 4.41 -2.71
C SER A 112 2.86 3.91 -3.24
N GLY A 113 3.24 4.37 -4.44
CA GLY A 113 4.53 4.03 -5.05
C GLY A 113 5.69 4.91 -4.57
N ASP A 114 5.40 6.15 -4.18
CA ASP A 114 6.39 7.18 -3.88
C ASP A 114 5.91 8.18 -2.81
N LEU A 115 6.82 9.06 -2.39
CA LEU A 115 6.56 10.08 -1.38
C LEU A 115 5.49 11.09 -1.82
N GLU A 116 5.54 11.56 -3.07
CA GLU A 116 4.62 12.57 -3.60
C GLU A 116 3.18 12.05 -3.60
N SER A 117 2.99 10.82 -4.07
CA SER A 117 1.70 10.13 -4.03
C SER A 117 1.19 9.91 -2.60
N SER A 118 2.10 9.61 -1.64
CA SER A 118 1.75 9.51 -0.23
C SER A 118 1.24 10.82 0.33
N LEU A 119 1.89 11.93 0.02
CA LEU A 119 1.48 13.27 0.45
C LEU A 119 0.10 13.64 -0.11
N LYS A 120 -0.15 13.38 -1.40
CA LYS A 120 -1.46 13.59 -2.03
C LYS A 120 -2.56 12.78 -1.34
N LEU A 121 -2.29 11.51 -0.99
CA LEU A 121 -3.23 10.67 -0.23
C LEU A 121 -3.56 11.23 1.16
N LEU A 122 -2.56 11.76 1.85
CA LEU A 122 -2.74 12.32 3.20
C LEU A 122 -3.53 13.62 3.18
N GLN A 123 -3.37 14.45 2.15
CA GLN A 123 -4.09 15.71 1.96
C GLN A 123 -5.54 15.55 1.48
N GLY A 124 -6.04 14.30 1.38
CA GLY A 124 -7.40 14.02 0.92
C GLY A 124 -7.57 14.05 -0.61
N GLY A 125 -6.47 14.13 -1.35
CA GLY A 125 -6.47 13.98 -2.80
C GLY A 125 -6.83 12.55 -3.20
N LYS A 126 -7.80 12.38 -4.10
CA LYS A 126 -7.95 11.13 -4.84
C LYS A 126 -6.72 11.00 -5.73
N ILE A 127 -5.98 9.90 -5.60
CA ILE A 127 -4.97 9.58 -6.60
C ILE A 127 -5.74 9.26 -7.88
N GLU A 128 -5.54 10.06 -8.92
CA GLU A 128 -5.66 9.54 -10.28
C GLU A 128 -4.51 8.55 -10.43
N GLU A 129 -4.84 7.27 -10.48
CA GLU A 129 -3.89 6.20 -10.71
C GLU A 129 -3.17 6.47 -12.04
N GLN A 130 -2.00 7.09 -11.97
CA GLN A 130 -1.07 7.00 -13.08
C GLN A 130 -0.51 5.57 -13.08
N PRO A 131 -0.59 4.85 -14.20
CA PRO A 131 -0.12 3.48 -14.27
C PRO A 131 1.41 3.48 -14.20
N SER A 132 1.96 3.31 -13.00
CA SER A 132 3.33 2.82 -12.85
C SER A 132 3.33 1.36 -13.29
N ASN A 133 4.07 1.07 -14.34
CA ASN A 133 4.32 -0.24 -14.96
C ASN A 133 4.80 -1.29 -13.94
N THR A 134 3.85 -1.84 -13.19
CA THR A 134 4.00 -3.13 -12.52
C THR A 134 2.67 -3.83 -12.73
N SER A 135 2.67 -4.90 -13.48
CA SER A 135 1.53 -5.70 -13.89
C SER A 135 0.65 -6.08 -12.70
N VAL A 136 -0.27 -5.20 -12.33
CA VAL A 136 -1.41 -5.54 -11.49
C VAL A 136 -2.31 -6.39 -12.37
N SER A 137 -2.44 -7.66 -12.06
CA SER A 137 -3.38 -8.52 -12.76
C SER A 137 -4.78 -7.95 -12.57
N VAL A 138 -5.34 -7.38 -13.62
CA VAL A 138 -6.71 -6.84 -13.69
C VAL A 138 -7.76 -7.95 -13.46
N PHE A 139 -7.28 -9.15 -13.25
CA PHE A 139 -8.06 -10.37 -13.09
C PHE A 139 -8.11 -10.84 -11.62
N PRO A 140 -9.27 -11.36 -11.17
CA PRO A 140 -10.47 -11.70 -11.93
C PRO A 140 -11.35 -10.47 -12.28
N LEU A 141 -11.63 -10.30 -13.57
CA LEU A 141 -12.39 -9.19 -14.11
C LEU A 141 -13.88 -9.55 -14.27
N ILE A 142 -14.76 -8.62 -13.86
CA ILE A 142 -16.19 -8.68 -14.19
C ILE A 142 -16.44 -7.60 -15.23
N PHE A 143 -16.95 -7.96 -16.39
CA PHE A 143 -17.24 -7.06 -17.48
C PHE A 143 -18.61 -7.36 -18.12
N GLU A 144 -19.15 -6.43 -18.85
CA GLU A 144 -20.41 -6.62 -19.60
C GLU A 144 -20.10 -7.03 -21.02
N CYS A 145 -20.85 -8.00 -21.52
CA CYS A 145 -20.73 -8.43 -22.90
C CYS A 145 -21.06 -7.25 -23.83
N PRO A 146 -20.15 -6.83 -24.74
CA PRO A 146 -20.39 -5.71 -25.62
C PRO A 146 -21.54 -5.92 -26.62
N HIS A 147 -21.98 -7.18 -26.80
CA HIS A 147 -23.06 -7.53 -27.71
C HIS A 147 -24.44 -7.63 -27.02
N CYS A 148 -24.53 -8.18 -25.81
CA CYS A 148 -25.83 -8.43 -25.15
C CYS A 148 -25.96 -7.87 -23.72
N GLY A 149 -24.94 -7.15 -23.21
CA GLY A 149 -24.96 -6.53 -21.87
C GLY A 149 -24.87 -7.50 -20.69
N LYS A 150 -24.77 -8.81 -20.91
CA LYS A 150 -24.71 -9.78 -19.82
C LYS A 150 -23.39 -9.68 -19.08
N LYS A 151 -23.44 -9.67 -17.74
CA LYS A 151 -22.24 -9.66 -16.91
C LYS A 151 -21.50 -11.00 -16.98
N LEU A 152 -20.23 -10.93 -17.29
CA LEU A 152 -19.32 -12.06 -17.43
C LEU A 152 -18.13 -11.88 -16.48
N LYS A 153 -17.54 -12.99 -16.04
CA LYS A 153 -16.35 -12.99 -15.17
C LYS A 153 -15.26 -13.82 -15.81
N THR A 154 -14.04 -13.28 -15.87
CA THR A 154 -12.87 -14.03 -16.32
C THR A 154 -11.74 -13.89 -15.31
N ALA A 155 -10.92 -14.94 -15.19
CA ALA A 155 -9.75 -14.99 -14.32
C ALA A 155 -8.44 -14.67 -15.05
N LYS A 156 -8.47 -14.51 -16.40
CA LYS A 156 -7.29 -14.25 -17.23
C LYS A 156 -7.68 -13.59 -18.54
N PRO A 157 -6.75 -12.89 -19.25
CA PRO A 157 -6.99 -12.42 -20.60
C PRO A 157 -7.16 -13.55 -21.58
N GLY A 158 -7.82 -13.30 -22.71
CA GLY A 158 -8.00 -14.29 -23.78
C GLY A 158 -9.33 -14.17 -24.50
N LYS A 159 -9.62 -15.21 -25.30
CA LYS A 159 -10.88 -15.32 -26.04
C LYS A 159 -11.91 -16.11 -25.26
N PHE A 160 -13.09 -15.54 -25.09
CA PHE A 160 -14.19 -16.15 -24.34
C PHE A 160 -15.47 -16.14 -25.17
N ARG A 161 -16.29 -17.16 -25.01
CA ARG A 161 -17.61 -17.19 -25.64
C ARG A 161 -18.67 -16.77 -24.60
N CYS A 162 -19.46 -15.77 -24.96
CA CYS A 162 -20.54 -15.30 -24.10
C CYS A 162 -21.57 -16.42 -23.86
N ASN A 163 -21.92 -16.69 -22.62
CA ASN A 163 -22.91 -17.71 -22.26
C ASN A 163 -24.37 -17.22 -22.53
N GLY A 164 -24.55 -15.96 -22.89
CA GLY A 164 -25.85 -15.37 -23.28
C GLY A 164 -26.07 -15.42 -24.79
N CYS A 165 -25.29 -14.67 -25.56
CA CYS A 165 -25.46 -14.52 -27.01
C CYS A 165 -24.57 -15.44 -27.86
N LYS A 166 -23.66 -16.23 -27.26
CA LYS A 166 -22.72 -17.14 -27.91
C LYS A 166 -21.59 -16.45 -28.71
N GLU A 167 -21.57 -15.13 -28.79
CA GLU A 167 -20.53 -14.34 -29.44
C GLU A 167 -19.16 -14.50 -28.79
N VAL A 168 -18.10 -14.36 -29.58
CA VAL A 168 -16.72 -14.43 -29.13
C VAL A 168 -16.26 -13.05 -28.70
N ILE A 169 -15.74 -12.94 -27.49
CA ILE A 169 -15.23 -11.71 -26.88
C ILE A 169 -13.75 -11.90 -26.62
N VAL A 170 -12.95 -10.91 -26.96
CA VAL A 170 -11.53 -10.84 -26.61
C VAL A 170 -11.37 -9.90 -25.44
N VAL A 171 -10.74 -10.38 -24.35
CA VAL A 171 -10.36 -9.56 -23.20
C VAL A 171 -8.85 -9.44 -23.22
N ASP A 172 -8.35 -8.21 -23.34
CA ASP A 172 -6.91 -7.94 -23.35
C ASP A 172 -6.30 -7.98 -21.94
N GLU A 173 -4.99 -7.83 -21.86
CA GLU A 173 -4.23 -7.83 -20.61
C GLU A 173 -4.62 -6.66 -19.68
N ASN A 174 -5.17 -5.60 -20.22
CA ASN A 174 -5.66 -4.42 -19.50
C ASN A 174 -7.13 -4.53 -19.07
N GLY A 175 -7.77 -5.68 -19.32
CA GLY A 175 -9.16 -5.92 -18.93
C GLY A 175 -10.19 -5.31 -19.88
N LYS A 176 -9.81 -4.80 -21.05
CA LYS A 176 -10.75 -4.25 -22.02
C LYS A 176 -11.38 -5.38 -22.84
N ALA A 177 -12.69 -5.47 -22.79
CA ALA A 177 -13.47 -6.45 -23.56
C ALA A 177 -13.86 -5.87 -24.94
N GLN A 178 -13.54 -6.60 -26.01
CA GLN A 178 -13.87 -6.22 -27.39
C GLN A 178 -14.49 -7.42 -28.12
N GLN A 179 -15.25 -7.12 -29.17
CA GLN A 179 -15.77 -8.14 -30.07
C GLN A 179 -14.62 -8.70 -30.92
N ALA A 180 -14.58 -10.02 -31.12
CA ALA A 180 -13.53 -10.69 -31.88
C ALA A 180 -13.69 -10.48 -33.37
#